data_7569dbd81f044722f366a70b326f7e1e
#
_entry.id   7569dbd81f044722f366a70b326f7e1e
#
_cell.length_a   1.000
_cell.length_b   1.000
_cell.length_c   1.000
_cell.angle_alpha   90.00
_cell.angle_beta   90.00
_cell.angle_gamma   90.00
#
_symmetry.space_group_name_H-M   'P 1'
#
loop_
_entity.id
_entity.type
_entity.pdbx_description
1 polymer ?
#
loop_
_entity_poly.entity_id
_entity_poly.type
_entity_poly.pdbx_seq_one_letter_code
_entity_poly.pdbx_strand_id
1 'polypeptide(L)'
;MSETLPTVLDIEASGFGRGSYPIEVGIARADGSCCAFLIQPLEEWTHWDPKAELLHGISRDRLIKEGYPVRQVAHWLNDELRGLGKAYSDSWGYDNTWLSLLFHHAGMLPRFRLEALRILMSEEQQAIWSA
;
A
#
# COMPACT_ATOMS: atom_id res chain seq x y z
N MET A 1 -7.82 27.96 -11.19
CA MET A 1 -7.11 26.71 -11.48
C MET A 1 -7.45 25.72 -10.39
N SER A 2 -8.06 24.63 -10.75
CA SER A 2 -8.43 23.61 -9.77
C SER A 2 -7.19 22.81 -9.38
N GLU A 3 -6.98 22.66 -8.09
CA GLU A 3 -5.92 21.79 -7.60
C GLU A 3 -6.38 20.34 -7.75
N THR A 4 -5.54 19.53 -8.38
CA THR A 4 -5.80 18.12 -8.50
C THR A 4 -5.35 17.42 -7.21
N LEU A 5 -6.27 16.68 -6.59
CA LEU A 5 -5.91 15.88 -5.43
C LEU A 5 -4.94 14.77 -5.85
N PRO A 6 -3.96 14.43 -5.01
CA PRO A 6 -3.06 13.34 -5.31
C PRO A 6 -3.78 11.98 -5.20
N THR A 7 -3.26 10.99 -5.93
CA THR A 7 -3.66 9.62 -5.73
C THR A 7 -2.81 9.06 -4.60
N VAL A 8 -3.46 8.53 -3.57
CA VAL A 8 -2.79 8.04 -2.36
C VAL A 8 -2.88 6.52 -2.31
N LEU A 9 -1.75 5.90 -2.01
CA LEU A 9 -1.64 4.46 -1.82
C LEU A 9 -1.32 4.18 -0.36
N ASP A 10 -2.01 3.20 0.22
CA ASP A 10 -1.80 2.78 1.60
C ASP A 10 -1.72 1.26 1.66
N ILE A 11 -0.81 0.73 2.48
CA ILE A 11 -0.62 -0.70 2.63
C ILE A 11 -0.71 -1.09 4.10
N GLU A 12 -1.53 -2.11 4.38
CA GLU A 12 -1.55 -2.78 5.66
C GLU A 12 -0.64 -4.01 5.59
N ALA A 13 0.02 -4.33 6.69
CA ALA A 13 0.96 -5.44 6.76
C ALA A 13 0.65 -6.36 7.95
N SER A 14 1.25 -7.56 7.93
CA SER A 14 1.11 -8.54 9.00
C SER A 14 1.70 -8.05 10.34
N GLY A 15 2.55 -7.06 10.29
CA GLY A 15 3.20 -6.42 11.43
C GLY A 15 4.27 -5.47 10.94
N PHE A 16 5.15 -5.01 11.85
CA PHE A 16 6.24 -4.10 11.51
C PHE A 16 7.61 -4.78 11.61
N GLY A 17 7.68 -5.95 12.21
CA GLY A 17 8.93 -6.64 12.44
C GLY A 17 9.43 -7.43 11.24
N ARG A 18 10.57 -8.06 11.44
CA ARG A 18 11.21 -8.92 10.45
C ARG A 18 10.25 -10.03 10.02
N GLY A 19 10.21 -10.30 8.73
CA GLY A 19 9.34 -11.33 8.17
C GLY A 19 7.92 -10.87 7.86
N SER A 20 7.57 -9.62 8.20
CA SER A 20 6.26 -9.06 7.87
C SER A 20 6.07 -8.96 6.37
N TYR A 21 4.82 -9.00 5.93
CA TYR A 21 4.47 -8.95 4.51
C TYR A 21 3.20 -8.12 4.32
N PRO A 22 2.97 -7.59 3.10
CA PRO A 22 1.77 -6.80 2.84
C PRO A 22 0.53 -7.69 2.81
N ILE A 23 -0.58 -7.21 3.38
CA ILE A 23 -1.83 -7.94 3.47
C ILE A 23 -2.99 -7.26 2.77
N GLU A 24 -2.90 -5.95 2.58
CA GLU A 24 -3.93 -5.18 1.87
C GLU A 24 -3.29 -3.97 1.24
N VAL A 25 -3.69 -3.65 0.01
CA VAL A 25 -3.30 -2.40 -0.62
C VAL A 25 -4.56 -1.63 -1.02
N GLY A 26 -4.58 -0.35 -0.65
CA GLY A 26 -5.68 0.54 -0.97
C GLY A 26 -5.22 1.72 -1.80
N ILE A 27 -6.11 2.22 -2.65
CA ILE A 27 -5.89 3.43 -3.44
C ILE A 27 -7.06 4.37 -3.21
N ALA A 28 -6.74 5.63 -2.90
CA ALA A 28 -7.70 6.72 -2.89
C ALA A 28 -7.38 7.61 -4.09
N ARG A 29 -8.32 7.72 -5.02
CA ARG A 29 -8.13 8.43 -6.27
C ARG A 29 -8.42 9.92 -6.13
N ALA A 30 -7.94 10.70 -7.10
CA ALA A 30 -8.12 12.15 -7.15
C ALA A 30 -9.60 12.56 -7.17
N ASP A 31 -10.49 11.72 -7.68
CA ASP A 31 -11.93 11.99 -7.75
C ASP A 31 -12.67 11.66 -6.44
N GLY A 32 -11.95 11.19 -5.42
CA GLY A 32 -12.52 10.81 -4.14
C GLY A 32 -12.94 9.35 -4.03
N SER A 33 -12.92 8.61 -5.13
CA SER A 33 -13.21 7.17 -5.09
C SER A 33 -12.04 6.40 -4.49
N CYS A 34 -12.33 5.26 -3.88
CA CYS A 34 -11.29 4.40 -3.32
C CYS A 34 -11.63 2.94 -3.52
N CYS A 35 -10.60 2.11 -3.50
CA CYS A 35 -10.74 0.67 -3.54
C CYS A 35 -9.55 0.03 -2.84
N ALA A 36 -9.74 -1.22 -2.40
CA ALA A 36 -8.70 -1.95 -1.72
C ALA A 36 -8.77 -3.42 -2.11
N PHE A 37 -7.60 -4.08 -2.10
CA PHE A 37 -7.49 -5.50 -2.37
C PHE A 37 -6.74 -6.19 -1.25
N LEU A 38 -7.34 -7.26 -0.74
CA LEU A 38 -6.67 -8.17 0.18
C LEU A 38 -5.68 -9.02 -0.60
N ILE A 39 -4.54 -9.28 -0.01
CA ILE A 39 -3.47 -10.06 -0.63
C ILE A 39 -3.43 -11.43 0.01
N GLN A 40 -3.52 -12.47 -0.82
CA GLN A 40 -3.37 -13.84 -0.33
C GLN A 40 -1.91 -14.07 0.05
N PRO A 41 -1.64 -14.51 1.31
CA PRO A 41 -0.26 -14.76 1.73
C PRO A 41 0.38 -15.87 0.92
N LEU A 42 1.65 -15.68 0.57
CA LEU A 42 2.44 -16.77 0.00
C LEU A 42 2.66 -17.84 1.08
N GLU A 43 2.96 -19.05 0.65
CA GLU A 43 3.18 -20.17 1.58
C GLU A 43 4.25 -19.84 2.62
N GLU A 44 5.34 -19.19 2.21
CA GLU A 44 6.44 -18.79 3.09
C GLU A 44 6.13 -17.56 3.95
N TRP A 45 5.04 -16.85 3.69
CA TRP A 45 4.64 -15.68 4.47
C TRP A 45 3.80 -16.13 5.67
N THR A 46 4.47 -16.47 6.75
CA THR A 46 3.83 -17.04 7.95
C THR A 46 3.78 -16.09 9.14
N HIS A 47 4.51 -14.98 9.08
CA HIS A 47 4.53 -13.98 10.15
C HIS A 47 3.12 -13.43 10.41
N TRP A 48 2.78 -13.28 11.69
CA TRP A 48 1.51 -12.67 12.07
C TRP A 48 1.64 -12.02 13.44
N ASP A 49 1.33 -10.72 13.53
CA ASP A 49 1.36 -9.96 14.76
C ASP A 49 -0.06 -9.67 15.23
N PRO A 50 -0.50 -10.30 16.35
CA PRO A 50 -1.86 -10.04 16.86
C PRO A 50 -2.13 -8.58 17.21
N LYS A 51 -1.10 -7.82 17.57
CA LYS A 51 -1.25 -6.38 17.87
C LYS A 51 -1.57 -5.60 16.61
N ALA A 52 -0.94 -5.96 15.48
CA ALA A 52 -1.25 -5.35 14.20
C ALA A 52 -2.69 -5.68 13.79
N GLU A 53 -3.13 -6.90 14.01
CA GLU A 53 -4.51 -7.30 13.70
C GLU A 53 -5.54 -6.47 14.47
N LEU A 54 -5.25 -6.09 15.70
CA LEU A 54 -6.14 -5.21 16.48
C LEU A 54 -6.31 -3.85 15.81
N LEU A 55 -5.30 -3.38 15.07
CA LEU A 55 -5.34 -2.10 14.38
C LEU A 55 -6.05 -2.18 13.04
N HIS A 56 -5.71 -3.15 12.19
CA HIS A 56 -6.28 -3.24 10.84
C HIS A 56 -7.56 -4.06 10.76
N GLY A 57 -7.82 -4.93 11.75
CA GLY A 57 -9.06 -5.69 11.82
C GLY A 57 -9.21 -6.82 10.80
N ILE A 58 -8.10 -7.24 10.16
CA ILE A 58 -8.12 -8.27 9.12
C ILE A 58 -7.51 -9.54 9.68
N SER A 59 -8.25 -10.65 9.67
CA SER A 59 -7.69 -11.93 10.12
C SER A 59 -6.88 -12.60 9.02
N ARG A 60 -5.90 -13.39 9.40
CA ARG A 60 -5.11 -14.15 8.44
C ARG A 60 -5.96 -15.16 7.67
N ASP A 61 -6.95 -15.75 8.32
CA ASP A 61 -7.90 -16.65 7.68
C ASP A 61 -8.64 -15.96 6.53
N ARG A 62 -9.04 -14.70 6.74
CA ARG A 62 -9.72 -13.92 5.72
C ARG A 62 -8.82 -13.70 4.50
N LEU A 63 -7.55 -13.46 4.73
CA LEU A 63 -6.58 -13.28 3.64
C LEU A 63 -6.44 -14.56 2.80
N ILE A 64 -6.41 -15.70 3.47
CA ILE A 64 -6.29 -17.00 2.80
C ILE A 64 -7.53 -17.28 1.96
N LYS A 65 -8.71 -16.96 2.47
CA LYS A 65 -9.99 -17.26 1.81
C LYS A 65 -10.36 -16.23 0.74
N GLU A 66 -10.09 -14.95 0.99
CA GLU A 66 -10.61 -13.87 0.14
C GLU A 66 -9.51 -13.08 -0.55
N GLY A 67 -8.23 -13.27 -0.19
CA GLY A 67 -7.12 -12.52 -0.76
C GLY A 67 -6.85 -12.89 -2.21
N TYR A 68 -6.37 -11.92 -2.97
CA TYR A 68 -5.97 -12.12 -4.35
C TYR A 68 -4.48 -12.47 -4.43
N PRO A 69 -4.08 -13.29 -5.42
CA PRO A 69 -2.66 -13.61 -5.61
C PRO A 69 -1.81 -12.35 -5.76
N VAL A 70 -0.59 -12.39 -5.25
CA VAL A 70 0.33 -11.23 -5.31
C VAL A 70 0.50 -10.72 -6.75
N ARG A 71 0.57 -11.62 -7.70
CA ARG A 71 0.76 -11.26 -9.12
C ARG A 71 -0.43 -10.47 -9.65
N GLN A 72 -1.63 -10.85 -9.29
CA GLN A 72 -2.85 -10.16 -9.70
C GLN A 72 -2.93 -8.75 -9.10
N VAL A 73 -2.56 -8.62 -7.83
CA VAL A 73 -2.55 -7.31 -7.15
C VAL A 73 -1.51 -6.38 -7.77
N ALA A 74 -0.30 -6.89 -8.03
CA ALA A 74 0.76 -6.11 -8.65
C ALA A 74 0.35 -5.67 -10.06
N HIS A 75 -0.25 -6.54 -10.84
CA HIS A 75 -0.74 -6.23 -12.18
C HIS A 75 -1.80 -5.13 -12.13
N TRP A 76 -2.76 -5.26 -11.23
CA TRP A 76 -3.80 -4.26 -11.03
C TRP A 76 -3.22 -2.89 -10.66
N LEU A 77 -2.23 -2.86 -9.76
CA LEU A 77 -1.58 -1.59 -9.37
C LEU A 77 -0.90 -0.93 -10.57
N ASN A 78 -0.21 -1.70 -11.39
CA ASN A 78 0.42 -1.18 -12.60
C ASN A 78 -0.61 -0.62 -13.57
N ASP A 79 -1.72 -1.32 -13.77
CA ASP A 79 -2.79 -0.84 -14.66
C ASP A 79 -3.41 0.46 -14.16
N GLU A 80 -3.65 0.57 -12.86
CA GLU A 80 -4.25 1.76 -12.26
C GLU A 80 -3.31 2.96 -12.29
N LEU A 81 -2.03 2.75 -12.04
CA LEU A 81 -1.11 3.83 -11.74
C LEU A 81 -0.13 4.18 -12.85
N ARG A 82 0.04 3.33 -13.87
CA ARG A 82 1.02 3.58 -14.94
C ARG A 82 0.77 4.88 -15.69
N GLY A 83 -0.50 5.22 -15.91
CA GLY A 83 -0.87 6.45 -16.62
C GLY A 83 -0.56 7.71 -15.83
N LEU A 84 -0.59 7.61 -14.49
CA LEU A 84 -0.26 8.71 -13.59
C LEU A 84 1.25 8.82 -13.33
N GLY A 85 1.95 7.72 -13.45
CA GLY A 85 3.40 7.63 -13.22
C GLY A 85 3.80 7.65 -11.76
N LYS A 86 2.93 8.01 -10.84
CA LYS A 86 3.24 8.07 -9.41
C LYS A 86 2.00 8.02 -8.55
N ALA A 87 2.19 7.60 -7.30
CA ALA A 87 1.20 7.66 -6.24
C ALA A 87 1.92 8.16 -4.98
N TYR A 88 1.16 8.58 -3.99
CA TYR A 88 1.70 9.18 -2.77
C TYR A 88 1.33 8.35 -1.54
N SER A 89 2.20 8.34 -0.55
CA SER A 89 1.98 7.62 0.70
C SER A 89 2.29 8.55 1.88
N ASP A 90 1.49 8.47 2.93
CA ASP A 90 1.73 9.18 4.18
C ASP A 90 2.71 8.43 5.09
N SER A 91 3.02 7.18 4.77
CA SER A 91 3.97 6.32 5.48
C SER A 91 4.97 5.71 4.49
N TRP A 92 5.60 6.55 3.71
CA TRP A 92 6.43 6.14 2.57
C TRP A 92 7.46 5.05 2.92
N GLY A 93 8.13 5.18 4.04
CA GLY A 93 9.17 4.22 4.43
C GLY A 93 8.65 2.79 4.55
N TYR A 94 7.49 2.63 5.19
CA TYR A 94 6.85 1.34 5.34
C TYR A 94 6.17 0.89 4.06
N ASP A 95 5.36 1.75 3.46
CA ASP A 95 4.59 1.41 2.26
C ASP A 95 5.51 1.07 1.10
N ASN A 96 6.61 1.80 0.92
CA ASN A 96 7.57 1.51 -0.14
C ASN A 96 8.24 0.14 0.06
N THR A 97 8.52 -0.23 1.29
CA THR A 97 9.10 -1.54 1.61
C THR A 97 8.11 -2.66 1.28
N TRP A 98 6.86 -2.53 1.70
CA TRP A 98 5.82 -3.52 1.41
C TRP A 98 5.54 -3.62 -0.09
N LEU A 99 5.50 -2.48 -0.78
CA LEU A 99 5.28 -2.43 -2.21
C LEU A 99 6.40 -3.14 -2.96
N SER A 100 7.65 -2.89 -2.58
CA SER A 100 8.82 -3.55 -3.17
C SER A 100 8.76 -5.06 -2.98
N LEU A 101 8.36 -5.50 -1.80
CA LEU A 101 8.23 -6.93 -1.49
C LEU A 101 7.14 -7.57 -2.35
N LEU A 102 5.99 -6.91 -2.48
CA LEU A 102 4.90 -7.38 -3.33
C LEU A 102 5.36 -7.57 -4.77
N PHE A 103 5.96 -6.56 -5.36
CA PHE A 103 6.41 -6.60 -6.75
C PHE A 103 7.53 -7.61 -6.96
N HIS A 104 8.44 -7.74 -6.00
CA HIS A 104 9.50 -8.75 -6.07
C HIS A 104 8.90 -10.16 -6.19
N HIS A 105 7.96 -10.50 -5.31
CA HIS A 105 7.33 -11.82 -5.32
C HIS A 105 6.37 -12.03 -6.49
N ALA A 106 5.84 -10.94 -7.04
CA ALA A 106 5.02 -11.00 -8.25
C ALA A 106 5.86 -11.21 -9.52
N GLY A 107 7.18 -11.02 -9.43
CA GLY A 107 8.05 -11.10 -10.60
C GLY A 107 7.81 -9.98 -11.60
N MET A 108 7.43 -8.81 -11.11
CA MET A 108 7.11 -7.64 -11.93
C MET A 108 7.86 -6.42 -11.45
N LEU A 109 8.03 -5.44 -12.36
CA LEU A 109 8.54 -4.12 -12.00
C LEU A 109 7.37 -3.15 -11.87
N PRO A 110 7.36 -2.28 -10.85
CA PRO A 110 6.33 -1.24 -10.77
C PRO A 110 6.49 -0.27 -11.94
N ARG A 111 5.37 0.13 -12.52
CA ARG A 111 5.30 1.10 -13.64
C ARG A 111 4.96 2.49 -13.14
N PHE A 112 5.16 2.74 -11.87
CA PHE A 112 4.92 4.02 -11.20
C PHE A 112 5.93 4.15 -10.05
N ARG A 113 6.05 5.36 -9.51
CA ARG A 113 6.88 5.62 -8.34
C ARG A 113 5.98 5.94 -7.15
N LEU A 114 6.40 5.51 -5.97
CA LEU A 114 5.75 5.91 -4.73
C LEU A 114 6.54 7.09 -4.15
N GLU A 115 5.84 8.19 -3.91
CA GLU A 115 6.40 9.41 -3.37
C GLU A 115 5.82 9.67 -1.99
N ALA A 116 6.56 10.37 -1.15
CA ALA A 116 6.05 10.77 0.17
C ALA A 116 5.04 11.90 0.00
N LEU A 117 3.85 11.72 0.58
CA LEU A 117 2.79 12.73 0.50
C LEU A 117 3.24 14.09 1.01
N ARG A 118 4.10 14.11 2.03
CA ARG A 118 4.62 15.33 2.63
C ARG A 118 5.32 16.27 1.64
N ILE A 119 5.85 15.76 0.53
CA ILE A 119 6.53 16.63 -0.45
C ILE A 119 5.57 17.58 -1.16
N LEU A 120 4.26 17.30 -1.11
CA LEU A 120 3.22 18.14 -1.68
C LEU A 120 2.76 19.24 -0.71
N MET A 121 3.25 19.21 0.53
CA MET A 121 2.82 20.09 1.59
C MET A 121 3.82 21.23 1.78
N SER A 122 3.33 22.43 2.13
CA SER A 122 4.19 23.55 2.54
C SER A 122 4.89 23.19 3.85
N GLU A 123 5.97 23.92 4.18
CA GLU A 123 6.68 23.74 5.46
C GLU A 123 5.73 23.87 6.65
N GLU A 124 4.83 24.84 6.59
CA GLU A 124 3.85 25.09 7.64
C GLU A 124 2.88 23.92 7.80
N GLN A 125 2.38 23.39 6.68
CA GLN A 125 1.50 22.23 6.70
C GLN A 125 2.22 20.99 7.22
N GLN A 126 3.47 20.79 6.84
CA GLN A 126 4.28 19.66 7.33
C GLN A 126 4.48 19.74 8.84
N ALA A 127 4.71 20.94 9.38
CA ALA A 127 4.89 21.14 10.81
C ALA A 127 3.62 20.77 11.59
N ILE A 128 2.45 21.16 11.09
CA ILE A 128 1.17 20.83 11.70
C ILE A 128 0.93 19.31 11.65
N TRP A 129 1.21 18.70 10.52
CA TRP A 129 0.98 17.26 10.31
C TRP A 129 1.90 16.41 11.19
N SER A 130 3.13 16.87 11.40
CA SER A 130 4.12 16.15 12.23
C SER A 130 3.93 16.34 13.73
N ALA A 131 3.13 17.29 14.13
CA ALA A 131 2.81 17.56 15.54
C ALA A 131 1.83 16.52 16.12
#